data_6169063415944abd1c1a17388df8b33d
#
_entry.id   6169063415944abd1c1a17388df8b33d
#
_cell.length_a   1.000
_cell.length_b   1.000
_cell.length_c   1.000
_cell.angle_alpha   90.00
_cell.angle_beta   90.00
_cell.angle_gamma   90.00
#
_symmetry.space_group_name_H-M   'P 1'
#
loop_
_entity.id
_entity.type
_entity.pdbx_description
1 polymer ?
#
loop_
_entity_poly.entity_id
_entity_poly.type
_entity_poly.pdbx_seq_one_letter_code
_entity_poly.pdbx_strand_id
1 'polypeptide(L)'
;MKILGVESSATSASVSVVENGKVIALESSNTGLTHSQTLMPMVKSTLEKADVTINDIDYIAVSNGPGSFTGIRIGVSLVKGLSDPLNKKCVAVSTLEAIAKPLENTGVIAASVMDARCNQVYCALFDCEKDEMKRLTEDDAITIDELTEQLKNQEKKIVLIGDGANICYKRMKDILENISIASATIRYQSASAVALIAEDLVLKDENNVVSSDELVPKYLRLSQAERELKKKQENK
;
A
#
# COMPACT_ATOMS: atom_id res chain seq x y z
N MET A 1 -2.76 4.99 21.25
CA MET A 1 -3.66 4.63 20.14
C MET A 1 -3.21 3.29 19.57
N LYS A 2 -4.12 2.32 19.42
CA LYS A 2 -3.86 1.01 18.83
C LYS A 2 -4.53 0.88 17.47
N ILE A 3 -3.78 0.51 16.45
CA ILE A 3 -4.27 0.39 15.07
C ILE A 3 -4.01 -1.03 14.56
N LEU A 4 -5.06 -1.67 14.04
CA LEU A 4 -4.96 -2.90 13.28
C LEU A 4 -4.80 -2.54 11.79
N GLY A 5 -3.65 -2.82 11.21
CA GLY A 5 -3.38 -2.64 9.79
C GLY A 5 -3.61 -3.92 8.98
N VAL A 6 -4.19 -3.78 7.79
CA VAL A 6 -4.42 -4.87 6.84
C VAL A 6 -3.84 -4.50 5.48
N GLU A 7 -3.04 -5.38 4.90
CA GLU A 7 -2.46 -5.23 3.57
C GLU A 7 -2.73 -6.47 2.73
N SER A 8 -3.32 -6.25 1.54
CA SER A 8 -3.68 -7.32 0.61
C SER A 8 -3.66 -6.89 -0.86
N SER A 9 -3.06 -5.74 -1.14
CA SER A 9 -3.06 -5.12 -2.47
C SER A 9 -2.16 -5.80 -3.50
N ALA A 10 -1.29 -6.73 -3.07
CA ALA A 10 -0.34 -7.46 -3.92
C ALA A 10 -0.44 -8.97 -3.72
N THR A 11 0.60 -9.72 -4.12
CA THR A 11 0.65 -11.18 -3.97
C THR A 11 0.78 -11.61 -2.50
N SER A 12 1.52 -10.83 -1.71
CA SER A 12 1.65 -11.05 -0.27
C SER A 12 0.45 -10.43 0.47
N ALA A 13 0.09 -11.03 1.60
CA ALA A 13 -0.85 -10.47 2.57
C ALA A 13 -0.15 -10.26 3.91
N SER A 14 -0.54 -9.25 4.64
CA SER A 14 -0.04 -9.03 6.01
C SER A 14 -1.10 -8.37 6.90
N VAL A 15 -0.93 -8.57 8.21
CA VAL A 15 -1.72 -7.95 9.27
C VAL A 15 -0.77 -7.49 10.36
N SER A 16 -1.00 -6.32 10.94
CA SER A 16 -0.15 -5.76 11.99
C SER A 16 -0.98 -5.06 13.06
N VAL A 17 -0.52 -5.12 14.31
CA VAL A 17 -0.95 -4.22 15.38
C VAL A 17 0.16 -3.23 15.66
N VAL A 18 -0.18 -1.95 15.59
CA VAL A 18 0.69 -0.83 15.95
C VAL A 18 0.11 -0.12 17.16
N GLU A 19 0.94 0.25 18.12
CA GLU A 19 0.56 1.06 19.29
C GLU A 19 1.55 2.21 19.47
N ASN A 20 1.05 3.43 19.38
CA ASN A 20 1.82 4.68 19.59
C ASN A 20 3.15 4.69 18.82
N GLY A 21 3.09 4.50 17.50
CA GLY A 21 4.25 4.47 16.60
C GLY A 21 5.09 3.19 16.65
N LYS A 22 4.73 2.22 17.51
CA LYS A 22 5.49 0.98 17.67
C LYS A 22 4.75 -0.21 17.09
N VAL A 23 5.40 -0.98 16.23
CA VAL A 23 4.89 -2.27 15.74
C VAL A 23 4.95 -3.29 16.87
N ILE A 24 3.79 -3.72 17.37
CA ILE A 24 3.66 -4.71 18.45
C ILE A 24 3.68 -6.12 17.89
N ALA A 25 2.92 -6.35 16.80
CA ALA A 25 2.90 -7.64 16.11
C ALA A 25 2.74 -7.40 14.61
N LEU A 26 3.38 -8.25 13.81
CA LEU A 26 3.27 -8.30 12.37
C LEU A 26 3.26 -9.76 11.94
N GLU A 27 2.28 -10.12 11.13
CA GLU A 27 2.24 -11.40 10.43
C GLU A 27 2.15 -11.16 8.93
N SER A 28 2.93 -11.90 8.15
CA SER A 28 2.99 -11.76 6.71
C SER A 28 3.03 -13.14 6.06
N SER A 29 2.35 -13.29 4.92
CA SER A 29 2.27 -14.53 4.17
C SER A 29 2.41 -14.28 2.67
N ASN A 30 3.17 -15.14 2.00
CA ASN A 30 3.32 -15.16 0.54
C ASN A 30 3.33 -16.62 0.07
N THR A 31 2.29 -17.38 0.43
CA THR A 31 2.22 -18.85 0.25
C THR A 31 1.46 -19.26 -1.00
N GLY A 32 0.96 -18.30 -1.82
CA GLY A 32 0.13 -18.60 -2.98
C GLY A 32 -1.32 -18.98 -2.66
N LEU A 33 -1.70 -19.02 -1.37
CA LEU A 33 -3.09 -19.14 -0.96
C LEU A 33 -3.84 -17.83 -1.21
N THR A 34 -5.15 -17.91 -1.42
CA THR A 34 -5.97 -16.72 -1.63
C THR A 34 -6.10 -15.89 -0.35
N HIS A 35 -6.09 -14.57 -0.49
CA HIS A 35 -6.23 -13.66 0.66
C HIS A 35 -7.51 -13.90 1.47
N SER A 36 -8.60 -14.36 0.84
CA SER A 36 -9.83 -14.73 1.52
C SER A 36 -9.68 -15.91 2.50
N GLN A 37 -8.68 -16.77 2.29
CA GLN A 37 -8.39 -17.89 3.18
C GLN A 37 -7.40 -17.50 4.28
N THR A 38 -6.51 -16.55 4.03
CA THR A 38 -5.38 -16.25 4.92
C THR A 38 -5.61 -15.07 5.85
N LEU A 39 -6.29 -14.00 5.41
CA LEU A 39 -6.35 -12.75 6.16
C LEU A 39 -7.05 -12.87 7.50
N MET A 40 -8.23 -13.52 7.59
CA MET A 40 -8.94 -13.64 8.87
C MET A 40 -8.17 -14.47 9.91
N PRO A 41 -7.59 -15.64 9.58
CA PRO A 41 -6.65 -16.34 10.45
C PRO A 41 -5.47 -15.48 10.91
N MET A 42 -4.88 -14.66 10.01
CA MET A 42 -3.79 -13.74 10.35
C MET A 42 -4.24 -12.67 11.32
N VAL A 43 -5.43 -12.09 11.14
CA VAL A 43 -6.00 -11.11 12.10
C VAL A 43 -6.05 -11.73 13.50
N LYS A 44 -6.63 -12.92 13.63
CA LYS A 44 -6.72 -13.63 14.91
C LYS A 44 -5.34 -13.87 15.54
N SER A 45 -4.43 -14.46 14.77
CA SER A 45 -3.06 -14.75 15.23
C SER A 45 -2.28 -13.48 15.61
N THR A 46 -2.44 -12.39 14.85
CA THR A 46 -1.74 -11.12 15.12
C THR A 46 -2.27 -10.46 16.39
N LEU A 47 -3.58 -10.47 16.63
CA LEU A 47 -4.17 -9.97 17.88
C LEU A 47 -3.70 -10.79 19.09
N GLU A 48 -3.68 -12.13 18.97
CA GLU A 48 -3.17 -13.03 20.02
C GLU A 48 -1.68 -12.75 20.33
N LYS A 49 -0.84 -12.56 19.29
CA LYS A 49 0.58 -12.22 19.47
C LYS A 49 0.81 -10.84 20.10
N ALA A 50 -0.10 -9.92 19.85
CA ALA A 50 -0.06 -8.58 20.45
C ALA A 50 -0.64 -8.53 21.87
N ASP A 51 -1.18 -9.63 22.37
CA ASP A 51 -1.90 -9.74 23.66
C ASP A 51 -3.03 -8.72 23.78
N VAL A 52 -3.81 -8.56 22.69
CA VAL A 52 -4.98 -7.67 22.60
C VAL A 52 -6.17 -8.37 21.96
N THR A 53 -7.35 -7.83 22.21
CA THR A 53 -8.59 -8.21 21.54
C THR A 53 -8.96 -7.17 20.46
N ILE A 54 -9.89 -7.49 19.59
CA ILE A 54 -10.40 -6.52 18.61
C ILE A 54 -11.08 -5.32 19.29
N ASN A 55 -11.58 -5.47 20.49
CA ASN A 55 -12.19 -4.36 21.25
C ASN A 55 -11.17 -3.31 21.69
N ASP A 56 -9.91 -3.73 21.91
CA ASP A 56 -8.81 -2.84 22.33
C ASP A 56 -8.23 -2.01 21.17
N ILE A 57 -8.63 -2.31 19.93
CA ILE A 57 -8.21 -1.58 18.73
C ILE A 57 -9.04 -0.30 18.60
N ASP A 58 -8.39 0.82 18.43
CA ASP A 58 -9.05 2.12 18.24
C ASP A 58 -9.52 2.31 16.78
N TYR A 59 -8.66 1.98 15.81
CA TYR A 59 -8.91 2.11 14.37
C TYR A 59 -8.48 0.86 13.61
N ILE A 60 -9.20 0.57 12.52
CA ILE A 60 -8.80 -0.48 11.58
C ILE A 60 -8.42 0.16 10.25
N ALA A 61 -7.16 -0.03 9.85
CA ALA A 61 -6.59 0.55 8.64
C ALA A 61 -6.43 -0.50 7.54
N VAL A 62 -6.60 -0.08 6.30
CA VAL A 62 -6.40 -0.94 5.14
C VAL A 62 -5.79 -0.18 3.97
N SER A 63 -4.87 -0.81 3.24
CA SER A 63 -4.50 -0.32 1.92
C SER A 63 -5.71 -0.48 0.99
N ASN A 64 -6.28 0.65 0.57
CA ASN A 64 -7.46 0.67 -0.27
C ASN A 64 -7.17 0.78 -1.77
N GLY A 65 -5.89 0.82 -2.16
CA GLY A 65 -5.40 0.90 -3.53
C GLY A 65 -4.31 1.97 -3.75
N PRO A 66 -3.71 1.93 -4.95
CA PRO A 66 -3.91 0.99 -6.05
C PRO A 66 -3.35 -0.41 -5.79
N GLY A 67 -3.69 -1.39 -6.65
CA GLY A 67 -3.16 -2.75 -6.59
C GLY A 67 -4.06 -3.80 -7.22
N SER A 68 -3.94 -5.04 -6.76
CA SER A 68 -4.77 -6.17 -7.19
C SER A 68 -6.24 -5.92 -6.90
N PHE A 69 -7.09 -5.90 -7.93
CA PHE A 69 -8.54 -5.74 -7.78
C PHE A 69 -9.17 -6.70 -6.77
N THR A 70 -8.81 -7.98 -6.88
CA THR A 70 -9.31 -9.01 -5.97
C THR A 70 -8.77 -8.82 -4.55
N GLY A 71 -7.46 -8.58 -4.44
CA GLY A 71 -6.80 -8.41 -3.15
C GLY A 71 -7.37 -7.22 -2.37
N ILE A 72 -7.45 -6.04 -2.98
CA ILE A 72 -8.00 -4.84 -2.37
C ILE A 72 -9.45 -5.07 -1.90
N ARG A 73 -10.29 -5.68 -2.73
CA ARG A 73 -11.69 -5.97 -2.35
C ARG A 73 -11.79 -6.90 -1.15
N ILE A 74 -10.93 -7.92 -1.07
CA ILE A 74 -10.89 -8.85 0.07
C ILE A 74 -10.49 -8.10 1.34
N GLY A 75 -9.42 -7.30 1.31
CA GLY A 75 -8.98 -6.52 2.45
C GLY A 75 -10.02 -5.51 2.92
N VAL A 76 -10.56 -4.70 2.02
CA VAL A 76 -11.62 -3.73 2.33
C VAL A 76 -12.86 -4.42 2.90
N SER A 77 -13.31 -5.55 2.30
CA SER A 77 -14.48 -6.28 2.80
C SER A 77 -14.24 -6.87 4.19
N LEU A 78 -13.03 -7.39 4.45
CA LEU A 78 -12.64 -7.88 5.77
C LEU A 78 -12.71 -6.76 6.81
N VAL A 79 -12.10 -5.61 6.51
CA VAL A 79 -12.09 -4.46 7.42
C VAL A 79 -13.52 -3.95 7.69
N LYS A 80 -14.35 -3.83 6.66
CA LYS A 80 -15.77 -3.48 6.83
C LYS A 80 -16.49 -4.47 7.76
N GLY A 81 -16.31 -5.77 7.53
CA GLY A 81 -16.94 -6.82 8.33
C GLY A 81 -16.48 -6.88 9.79
N LEU A 82 -15.24 -6.45 10.08
CA LEU A 82 -14.71 -6.30 11.43
C LEU A 82 -15.17 -5.00 12.10
N SER A 83 -15.26 -3.91 11.35
CA SER A 83 -15.54 -2.58 11.86
C SER A 83 -17.02 -2.38 12.17
N ASP A 84 -17.89 -2.79 11.25
CA ASP A 84 -19.33 -2.52 11.28
C ASP A 84 -20.01 -3.01 12.57
N PRO A 85 -19.90 -4.29 12.99
CA PRO A 85 -20.56 -4.78 14.21
C PRO A 85 -20.05 -4.11 15.49
N LEU A 86 -18.84 -3.54 15.47
CA LEU A 86 -18.19 -2.92 16.61
C LEU A 86 -18.23 -1.38 16.56
N ASN A 87 -18.86 -0.83 15.54
CA ASN A 87 -18.90 0.61 15.26
C ASN A 87 -17.50 1.28 15.30
N LYS A 88 -16.47 0.54 14.83
CA LYS A 88 -15.09 1.05 14.79
C LYS A 88 -14.89 1.87 13.53
N LYS A 89 -14.10 2.92 13.66
CA LYS A 89 -13.69 3.75 12.53
C LYS A 89 -12.59 3.08 11.72
N CYS A 90 -12.61 3.36 10.42
CA CYS A 90 -11.65 2.85 9.45
C CYS A 90 -10.73 3.95 8.93
N VAL A 91 -9.53 3.58 8.52
CA VAL A 91 -8.60 4.48 7.82
C VAL A 91 -8.22 3.85 6.48
N ALA A 92 -8.51 4.57 5.40
CA ALA A 92 -8.10 4.19 4.05
C ALA A 92 -6.71 4.74 3.75
N VAL A 93 -5.76 3.86 3.43
CA VAL A 93 -4.35 4.24 3.19
C VAL A 93 -3.98 3.96 1.74
N SER A 94 -3.30 4.91 1.09
CA SER A 94 -2.71 4.67 -0.23
C SER A 94 -1.67 3.55 -0.14
N THR A 95 -1.82 2.53 -0.99
CA THR A 95 -0.84 1.45 -1.09
C THR A 95 0.56 1.96 -1.42
N LEU A 96 0.66 2.95 -2.33
CA LEU A 96 1.95 3.49 -2.75
C LEU A 96 2.62 4.30 -1.64
N GLU A 97 1.84 4.96 -0.80
CA GLU A 97 2.36 5.64 0.39
C GLU A 97 2.87 4.65 1.43
N ALA A 98 2.12 3.58 1.70
CA ALA A 98 2.56 2.51 2.58
C ALA A 98 3.85 1.83 2.09
N ILE A 99 4.01 1.67 0.77
CA ILE A 99 5.25 1.16 0.17
C ILE A 99 6.44 2.11 0.42
N ALA A 100 6.24 3.43 0.37
CA ALA A 100 7.31 4.42 0.59
C ALA A 100 7.75 4.53 2.06
N LYS A 101 6.86 4.28 3.01
CA LYS A 101 7.08 4.50 4.46
C LYS A 101 8.40 3.95 5.01
N PRO A 102 8.90 2.75 4.61
CA PRO A 102 10.20 2.26 5.06
C PRO A 102 11.42 3.12 4.66
N LEU A 103 11.25 4.06 3.72
CA LEU A 103 12.32 4.97 3.28
C LEU A 103 12.22 6.36 3.94
N GLU A 104 11.26 6.58 4.82
CA GLU A 104 11.16 7.80 5.61
C GLU A 104 12.48 8.11 6.34
N ASN A 105 12.86 9.38 6.44
CA ASN A 105 14.09 9.83 7.09
C ASN A 105 15.42 9.40 6.42
N THR A 106 15.39 8.92 5.18
CA THR A 106 16.61 8.47 4.46
C THR A 106 17.19 9.52 3.52
N GLY A 107 16.48 10.63 3.26
CA GLY A 107 16.94 11.73 2.39
C GLY A 107 16.94 11.39 0.90
N VAL A 108 16.16 10.38 0.49
CA VAL A 108 16.05 9.93 -0.91
C VAL A 108 14.70 10.31 -1.51
N ILE A 109 14.60 10.22 -2.84
CA ILE A 109 13.31 10.14 -3.52
C ILE A 109 12.87 8.68 -3.55
N ALA A 110 11.80 8.34 -2.84
CA ALA A 110 11.16 7.04 -2.95
C ALA A 110 10.24 7.05 -4.18
N ALA A 111 10.57 6.23 -5.16
CA ALA A 111 9.67 5.92 -6.27
C ALA A 111 8.94 4.62 -5.94
N SER A 112 7.75 4.74 -5.36
CA SER A 112 6.88 3.60 -5.07
C SER A 112 6.29 3.08 -6.35
N VAL A 113 6.51 1.81 -6.66
CA VAL A 113 6.08 1.22 -7.93
C VAL A 113 5.48 -0.18 -7.74
N MET A 114 4.30 -0.39 -8.30
CA MET A 114 3.66 -1.71 -8.38
C MET A 114 3.45 -2.11 -9.84
N ASP A 115 3.65 -3.39 -10.15
CA ASP A 115 3.42 -3.91 -11.51
C ASP A 115 1.93 -3.84 -11.88
N ALA A 116 1.56 -2.93 -12.78
CA ALA A 116 0.21 -2.82 -13.33
C ALA A 116 0.01 -3.64 -14.61
N ARG A 117 1.02 -4.46 -14.99
CA ARG A 117 1.11 -5.25 -16.23
C ARG A 117 1.14 -4.42 -17.50
N CYS A 118 1.41 -5.07 -18.63
CA CYS A 118 1.44 -4.43 -19.96
C CYS A 118 2.38 -3.20 -20.03
N ASN A 119 3.58 -3.30 -19.47
CA ASN A 119 4.58 -2.22 -19.43
C ASN A 119 4.12 -0.95 -18.70
N GLN A 120 3.15 -1.08 -17.82
CA GLN A 120 2.66 -0.02 -16.94
C GLN A 120 2.90 -0.34 -15.48
N VAL A 121 3.03 0.70 -14.69
CA VAL A 121 3.15 0.62 -13.23
C VAL A 121 2.13 1.56 -12.57
N TYR A 122 1.64 1.17 -11.41
CA TYR A 122 1.10 2.15 -10.48
C TYR A 122 2.29 2.78 -9.78
N CYS A 123 2.33 4.09 -9.72
CA CYS A 123 3.43 4.80 -9.10
C CYS A 123 3.00 6.07 -8.36
N ALA A 124 3.80 6.44 -7.38
CA ALA A 124 3.83 7.75 -6.75
C ALA A 124 5.25 8.04 -6.26
N LEU A 125 5.61 9.31 -6.22
CA LEU A 125 6.91 9.78 -5.78
C LEU A 125 6.79 10.46 -4.41
N PHE A 126 7.75 10.20 -3.54
CA PHE A 126 7.83 10.79 -2.20
C PHE A 126 9.24 11.30 -1.94
N ASP A 127 9.35 12.49 -1.37
CA ASP A 127 10.59 12.98 -0.81
C ASP A 127 10.68 12.52 0.65
N CYS A 128 11.66 11.68 0.93
CA CYS A 128 11.87 11.04 2.23
C CYS A 128 12.89 11.81 3.07
N GLU A 129 12.76 13.14 3.15
CA GLU A 129 13.63 13.97 3.99
C GLU A 129 13.46 13.66 5.48
N LYS A 130 14.35 14.26 6.28
CA LYS A 130 14.33 14.11 7.73
C LYS A 130 13.05 14.74 8.28
N ASP A 131 12.40 14.02 9.18
CA ASP A 131 11.21 14.39 9.95
C ASP A 131 9.88 14.45 9.16
N GLU A 132 9.88 14.31 7.83
CA GLU A 132 8.64 14.25 7.05
C GLU A 132 8.82 13.48 5.74
N MET A 133 7.90 12.57 5.46
CA MET A 133 7.75 11.97 4.12
C MET A 133 6.73 12.79 3.33
N LYS A 134 7.23 13.61 2.39
CA LYS A 134 6.39 14.48 1.56
C LYS A 134 6.01 13.82 0.25
N ARG A 135 4.71 13.71 -0.02
CA ARG A 135 4.21 13.25 -1.32
C ARG A 135 4.51 14.29 -2.39
N LEU A 136 5.13 13.87 -3.49
CA LEU A 136 5.47 14.72 -4.65
C LEU A 136 4.48 14.57 -5.80
N THR A 137 3.92 13.36 -5.99
CA THR A 137 2.93 13.08 -7.05
C THR A 137 1.74 12.33 -6.50
N GLU A 138 0.58 12.47 -7.14
CA GLU A 138 -0.57 11.63 -6.87
C GLU A 138 -0.32 10.18 -7.32
N ASP A 139 -1.13 9.25 -6.80
CA ASP A 139 -1.14 7.88 -7.26
C ASP A 139 -1.60 7.82 -8.72
N ASP A 140 -0.80 7.26 -9.61
CA ASP A 140 -1.09 7.19 -11.04
C ASP A 140 -0.73 5.84 -11.65
N ALA A 141 -1.23 5.59 -12.87
CA ALA A 141 -0.99 4.39 -13.65
C ALA A 141 -0.37 4.77 -15.00
N ILE A 142 0.96 4.79 -15.06
CA ILE A 142 1.73 5.26 -16.22
C ILE A 142 2.65 4.18 -16.77
N THR A 143 3.22 4.42 -17.94
CA THR A 143 4.25 3.56 -18.51
C THR A 143 5.58 3.74 -17.77
N ILE A 144 6.46 2.72 -17.85
CA ILE A 144 7.79 2.81 -17.27
C ILE A 144 8.61 3.93 -17.93
N ASP A 145 8.35 4.20 -19.22
CA ASP A 145 9.05 5.26 -19.97
C ASP A 145 8.61 6.65 -19.49
N GLU A 146 7.32 6.89 -19.25
CA GLU A 146 6.81 8.12 -18.63
C GLU A 146 7.37 8.34 -17.23
N LEU A 147 7.43 7.29 -16.41
CA LEU A 147 8.06 7.37 -15.08
C LEU A 147 9.55 7.71 -15.19
N THR A 148 10.25 7.14 -16.18
CA THR A 148 11.66 7.45 -16.43
C THR A 148 11.87 8.94 -16.74
N GLU A 149 11.00 9.54 -17.58
CA GLU A 149 11.07 10.97 -17.88
C GLU A 149 10.81 11.84 -16.64
N GLN A 150 9.85 11.46 -15.78
CA GLN A 150 9.61 12.19 -14.53
C GLN A 150 10.81 12.16 -13.56
N LEU A 151 11.58 11.07 -13.58
CA LEU A 151 12.73 10.89 -12.70
C LEU A 151 14.03 11.52 -13.19
N LYS A 152 14.17 11.86 -14.49
CA LYS A 152 15.39 12.40 -15.08
C LYS A 152 15.89 13.69 -14.43
N ASN A 153 14.99 14.51 -13.92
CA ASN A 153 15.33 15.81 -13.34
C ASN A 153 15.50 15.77 -11.81
N GLN A 154 15.53 14.57 -11.22
CA GLN A 154 15.74 14.42 -9.78
C GLN A 154 17.24 14.42 -9.47
N GLU A 155 17.68 15.39 -8.66
CA GLU A 155 19.08 15.50 -8.21
C GLU A 155 19.38 14.54 -7.05
N LYS A 156 18.39 14.25 -6.20
CA LYS A 156 18.51 13.31 -5.09
C LYS A 156 18.63 11.88 -5.58
N LYS A 157 19.21 11.02 -4.75
CA LYS A 157 19.22 9.58 -5.00
C LYS A 157 17.78 9.04 -5.07
N ILE A 158 17.50 8.26 -6.11
CA ILE A 158 16.22 7.62 -6.33
C ILE A 158 16.27 6.17 -5.86
N VAL A 159 15.30 5.78 -5.04
CA VAL A 159 15.14 4.39 -4.60
C VAL A 159 13.80 3.87 -5.09
N LEU A 160 13.85 2.90 -6.01
CA LEU A 160 12.68 2.15 -6.44
C LEU A 160 12.26 1.17 -5.35
N ILE A 161 11.00 1.23 -4.93
CA ILE A 161 10.43 0.38 -3.88
C ILE A 161 9.05 -0.15 -4.32
N GLY A 162 8.70 -1.37 -3.94
CA GLY A 162 7.49 -2.08 -4.36
C GLY A 162 7.81 -3.27 -5.26
N ASP A 163 6.79 -4.06 -5.60
CA ASP A 163 6.91 -5.26 -6.42
C ASP A 163 7.24 -4.97 -7.90
N GLY A 164 6.95 -3.74 -8.39
CA GLY A 164 7.37 -3.22 -9.69
C GLY A 164 8.84 -2.78 -9.78
N ALA A 165 9.57 -2.68 -8.65
CA ALA A 165 10.91 -2.09 -8.61
C ALA A 165 11.92 -2.79 -9.54
N ASN A 166 11.89 -4.13 -9.61
CA ASN A 166 12.83 -4.88 -10.44
C ASN A 166 12.64 -4.64 -11.95
N ILE A 167 11.40 -4.55 -12.42
CA ILE A 167 11.11 -4.31 -13.85
C ILE A 167 11.45 -2.87 -14.23
N CYS A 168 11.17 -1.89 -13.36
CA CYS A 168 11.57 -0.51 -13.56
C CYS A 168 13.09 -0.37 -13.61
N TYR A 169 13.81 -0.93 -12.63
CA TYR A 169 15.26 -0.81 -12.56
C TYR A 169 15.96 -1.35 -13.80
N LYS A 170 15.53 -2.50 -14.33
CA LYS A 170 16.08 -3.08 -15.55
C LYS A 170 15.97 -2.15 -16.76
N ARG A 171 14.95 -1.32 -16.82
CA ARG A 171 14.72 -0.34 -17.89
C ARG A 171 15.47 0.97 -17.68
N MET A 172 15.61 1.39 -16.42
CA MET A 172 16.07 2.74 -16.06
C MET A 172 17.56 2.82 -15.73
N LYS A 173 18.21 1.73 -15.30
CA LYS A 173 19.58 1.73 -14.78
C LYS A 173 20.66 2.24 -15.75
N ASP A 174 20.42 2.13 -17.05
CA ASP A 174 21.34 2.59 -18.09
C ASP A 174 21.00 4.04 -18.55
N ILE A 175 19.94 4.65 -18.00
CA ILE A 175 19.44 5.99 -18.30
C ILE A 175 19.62 6.95 -17.11
N LEU A 176 19.43 6.46 -15.89
CA LEU A 176 19.48 7.22 -14.64
C LEU A 176 20.66 6.75 -13.80
N GLU A 177 21.63 7.64 -13.54
CA GLU A 177 22.84 7.29 -12.78
C GLU A 177 22.60 7.19 -11.27
N ASN A 178 21.63 7.94 -10.74
CA ASN A 178 21.32 8.06 -9.31
C ASN A 178 20.24 7.11 -8.81
N ILE A 179 19.93 6.03 -9.56
CA ILE A 179 18.86 5.09 -9.25
C ILE A 179 19.35 3.81 -8.57
N SER A 180 18.57 3.31 -7.63
CA SER A 180 18.81 2.02 -6.96
C SER A 180 17.50 1.34 -6.59
N ILE A 181 17.57 0.09 -6.09
CA ILE A 181 16.40 -0.67 -5.61
C ILE A 181 16.49 -0.79 -4.08
N ALA A 182 15.36 -0.66 -3.40
CA ALA A 182 15.26 -0.92 -1.98
C ALA A 182 15.64 -2.36 -1.62
N SER A 183 16.21 -2.55 -0.43
CA SER A 183 16.53 -3.89 0.09
C SER A 183 15.32 -4.82 0.06
N ALA A 184 15.54 -6.09 -0.20
CA ALA A 184 14.48 -7.10 -0.23
C ALA A 184 13.67 -7.18 1.08
N THR A 185 14.28 -6.80 2.21
CA THR A 185 13.64 -6.80 3.53
C THR A 185 12.57 -5.74 3.71
N ILE A 186 12.63 -4.65 2.94
CA ILE A 186 11.71 -3.50 3.06
C ILE A 186 10.95 -3.20 1.76
N ARG A 187 11.23 -3.94 0.70
CA ARG A 187 10.76 -3.62 -0.66
C ARG A 187 9.26 -3.80 -0.84
N TYR A 188 8.67 -4.76 -0.14
CA TYR A 188 7.30 -5.18 -0.39
C TYR A 188 6.32 -4.52 0.58
N GLN A 189 5.07 -4.53 0.19
CA GLN A 189 3.94 -4.02 0.95
C GLN A 189 3.86 -4.65 2.33
N SER A 190 3.56 -3.84 3.34
CA SER A 190 3.46 -4.29 4.74
C SER A 190 2.32 -3.62 5.48
N ALA A 191 1.55 -4.42 6.22
CA ALA A 191 0.49 -3.92 7.09
C ALA A 191 1.02 -3.03 8.24
N SER A 192 2.28 -3.18 8.63
CA SER A 192 2.89 -2.28 9.62
C SER A 192 3.02 -0.86 9.07
N ALA A 193 3.42 -0.70 7.81
CA ALA A 193 3.45 0.60 7.15
C ALA A 193 2.05 1.21 7.00
N VAL A 194 1.05 0.38 6.65
CA VAL A 194 -0.36 0.80 6.59
C VAL A 194 -0.83 1.34 7.95
N ALA A 195 -0.54 0.62 9.04
CA ALA A 195 -0.95 1.05 10.38
C ALA A 195 -0.22 2.31 10.86
N LEU A 196 1.09 2.44 10.57
CA LEU A 196 1.87 3.64 10.93
C LEU A 196 1.37 4.89 10.18
N ILE A 197 1.10 4.78 8.86
CA ILE A 197 0.53 5.89 8.10
C ILE A 197 -0.87 6.23 8.59
N ALA A 198 -1.69 5.22 8.93
CA ALA A 198 -3.01 5.48 9.49
C ALA A 198 -2.92 6.25 10.81
N GLU A 199 -1.94 5.94 11.67
CA GLU A 199 -1.69 6.69 12.90
C GLU A 199 -1.33 8.16 12.60
N ASP A 200 -0.42 8.41 11.65
CA ASP A 200 -0.05 9.76 11.23
C ASP A 200 -1.25 10.53 10.67
N LEU A 201 -2.09 9.88 9.86
CA LEU A 201 -3.30 10.47 9.28
C LEU A 201 -4.32 10.87 10.35
N VAL A 202 -4.57 9.99 11.32
CA VAL A 202 -5.51 10.26 12.43
C VAL A 202 -5.01 11.38 13.32
N LEU A 203 -3.70 11.40 13.64
CA LEU A 203 -3.10 12.47 14.46
C LEU A 203 -3.09 13.82 13.75
N LYS A 204 -3.00 13.81 12.43
CA LYS A 204 -2.99 15.05 11.61
C LYS A 204 -4.38 15.66 11.48
N ASP A 205 -5.40 14.85 11.23
CA ASP A 205 -6.79 15.30 11.07
C ASP A 205 -7.76 14.12 11.27
N GLU A 206 -8.67 14.25 12.23
CA GLU A 206 -9.71 13.24 12.49
C GLU A 206 -10.69 13.05 11.30
N ASN A 207 -10.72 13.96 10.34
CA ASN A 207 -11.50 13.78 9.11
C ASN A 207 -10.91 12.72 8.15
N ASN A 208 -9.69 12.24 8.41
CA ASN A 208 -9.10 11.12 7.67
C ASN A 208 -9.70 9.75 8.05
N VAL A 209 -10.56 9.70 9.05
CA VAL A 209 -11.27 8.47 9.43
C VAL A 209 -12.64 8.42 8.75
N VAL A 210 -13.05 7.22 8.37
CA VAL A 210 -14.31 6.96 7.70
C VAL A 210 -15.10 5.86 8.44
N SER A 211 -16.40 5.81 8.23
CA SER A 211 -17.20 4.66 8.65
C SER A 211 -16.93 3.44 7.79
N SER A 212 -17.39 2.27 8.23
CA SER A 212 -17.33 1.04 7.42
C SER A 212 -18.04 1.22 6.07
N ASP A 213 -19.16 1.95 6.01
CA ASP A 213 -19.93 2.18 4.79
C ASP A 213 -19.19 3.06 3.78
N GLU A 214 -18.49 4.08 4.26
CA GLU A 214 -17.72 5.02 3.43
C GLU A 214 -16.39 4.45 2.93
N LEU A 215 -15.87 3.39 3.57
CA LEU A 215 -14.63 2.75 3.16
C LEU A 215 -14.82 2.08 1.79
N VAL A 216 -14.12 2.56 0.78
CA VAL A 216 -14.20 2.05 -0.60
C VAL A 216 -12.82 1.83 -1.21
N PRO A 217 -12.69 0.86 -2.13
CA PRO A 217 -11.48 0.70 -2.92
C PRO A 217 -11.22 1.89 -3.84
N LYS A 218 -9.95 2.29 -3.98
CA LYS A 218 -9.49 3.29 -4.95
C LYS A 218 -8.91 2.59 -6.18
N TYR A 219 -9.59 2.70 -7.32
CA TYR A 219 -9.14 2.11 -8.57
C TYR A 219 -8.61 3.17 -9.52
N LEU A 220 -7.36 3.03 -9.95
CA LEU A 220 -6.75 3.90 -10.97
C LEU A 220 -6.96 3.41 -12.40
N ARG A 221 -7.40 2.17 -12.56
CA ARG A 221 -7.68 1.56 -13.88
C ARG A 221 -8.99 0.79 -13.83
N LEU A 222 -9.61 0.63 -14.99
CA LEU A 222 -10.72 -0.31 -15.15
C LEU A 222 -10.24 -1.75 -14.92
N SER A 223 -11.10 -2.62 -14.39
CA SER A 223 -10.81 -4.05 -14.25
C SER A 223 -10.48 -4.68 -15.61
N GLN A 224 -9.83 -5.84 -15.62
CA GLN A 224 -9.54 -6.55 -16.85
C GLN A 224 -10.83 -6.87 -17.64
N ALA A 225 -11.88 -7.28 -16.94
CA ALA A 225 -13.18 -7.59 -17.54
C ALA A 225 -13.82 -6.37 -18.22
N GLU A 226 -13.77 -5.21 -17.56
CA GLU A 226 -14.29 -3.96 -18.14
C GLU A 226 -13.48 -3.50 -19.35
N ARG A 227 -12.15 -3.66 -19.32
CA ARG A 227 -11.28 -3.34 -20.47
C ARG A 227 -11.53 -4.25 -21.64
N GLU A 228 -11.73 -5.55 -21.41
CA GLU A 228 -12.06 -6.51 -22.46
C GLU A 228 -13.44 -6.26 -23.06
N LEU A 229 -14.40 -5.88 -22.22
CA LEU A 229 -15.75 -5.51 -22.67
C LEU A 229 -15.70 -4.25 -23.55
N LYS A 230 -14.95 -3.23 -23.13
CA LYS A 230 -14.76 -1.98 -23.91
C LYS A 230 -14.15 -2.25 -25.28
N LYS A 231 -13.08 -3.06 -25.34
CA LYS A 231 -12.46 -3.48 -26.60
C LYS A 231 -13.41 -4.24 -27.53
N LYS A 232 -14.29 -5.09 -26.98
CA LYS A 232 -15.30 -5.81 -27.76
C LYS A 232 -16.40 -4.89 -28.30
N GLN A 233 -16.69 -3.78 -27.62
CA GLN A 233 -17.66 -2.78 -28.08
C GLN A 233 -17.08 -1.86 -29.16
N GLU A 234 -15.80 -1.50 -29.06
CA GLU A 234 -15.08 -0.66 -30.05
C GLU A 234 -14.78 -1.39 -31.38
N ASN A 235 -14.77 -2.73 -31.36
CA ASN A 235 -14.54 -3.59 -32.53
C ASN A 235 -15.85 -4.07 -33.20
N LYS A 236 -17.02 -3.54 -32.84
CA LYS A 236 -18.31 -3.75 -33.47
C LYS A 236 -18.80 -2.52 -34.23
#